data_b7fbcc2dc0f5cafdb60f34e8b2e51985
#
_entry.id   b7fbcc2dc0f5cafdb60f34e8b2e51985
#
_cell.length_a   1.000
_cell.length_b   1.000
_cell.length_c   1.000
_cell.angle_alpha   90.00
_cell.angle_beta   90.00
_cell.angle_gamma   90.00
#
_symmetry.space_group_name_H-M   'P 1'
#
loop_
_entity.id
_entity.type
_entity.pdbx_description
1 polymer ?
#
loop_
_entity_poly.entity_id
_entity_poly.type
_entity_poly.pdbx_seq_one_letter_code
_entity_poly.pdbx_strand_id
1 'polypeptide(L)'
;ISQGIPQLVSNISACQVIAEAVRTTLGPRGMDKLIVDGRGKATISNDGATILKLLDVVHPAAKTLVDIAKSQDAEVGDGTTSVTLLAAEFLKQVKPYVEEGLHPQIIIRAFRTATQLAVNKIKEIAVTVKKEDKVEQRKLLEKCAMTALSSKLISQQKAFFAKMVVDAVMMLDDLLQLKMIGIKKVQGGALEESQLVAGVAFKKTFSYAGFEMQPKKYHNPMIALLNVELELKAEKDNAEIRVHTVEDYQAIVDAEWNILYDKLEKIHHSGAKVVLSKLPIGDVATQYFADRDMFCAGRVPEEDLKRTMMACGGSIQTSVNALSSDVLGRCQVFEETQIGGERYNFFTGCPKAKTCTIILRGGAEQFMEETERSLHDAIMIVRRAIKNDSVVAGGGAIEMELSKYLRDYSRTIPGKQQLLIGAYAKALEIIPRQLCDNAGFDATNILNKLRARHAQGGMWYGVDINTEDIADNFEAFVWEPAMVRINALTAASEAACLIVSVDETIKNPRSTVDASPAAGRGRGRGRLH
;
A
#
# COMPACT_ATOMS: atom_id res chain seq x y z
N ILE A 1 -37.11 10.78 -7.81
CA ILE A 1 -36.35 10.85 -6.57
C ILE A 1 -37.03 9.90 -5.60
N SER A 2 -36.36 8.77 -5.29
CA SER A 2 -36.87 7.84 -4.28
C SER A 2 -36.50 8.34 -2.89
N GLN A 3 -37.45 8.29 -1.94
CA GLN A 3 -37.28 8.70 -0.56
C GLN A 3 -37.70 7.59 0.39
N GLY A 4 -37.15 7.56 1.59
CA GLY A 4 -37.53 6.62 2.65
C GLY A 4 -37.06 5.19 2.38
N ILE A 5 -37.96 4.22 2.64
CA ILE A 5 -37.66 2.78 2.53
C ILE A 5 -37.18 2.37 1.13
N PRO A 6 -37.79 2.83 0.00
CA PRO A 6 -37.27 2.50 -1.32
C PRO A 6 -35.83 2.96 -1.56
N GLN A 7 -35.43 4.11 -1.03
CA GLN A 7 -34.06 4.60 -1.13
C GLN A 7 -33.10 3.72 -0.34
N LEU A 8 -33.47 3.31 0.88
CA LEU A 8 -32.66 2.40 1.70
C LEU A 8 -32.46 1.05 1.01
N VAL A 9 -33.50 0.48 0.45
CA VAL A 9 -33.45 -0.78 -0.30
C VAL A 9 -32.55 -0.65 -1.53
N SER A 10 -32.64 0.47 -2.25
CA SER A 10 -31.76 0.76 -3.39
C SER A 10 -30.29 0.86 -2.97
N ASN A 11 -30.00 1.54 -1.87
CA ASN A 11 -28.64 1.67 -1.32
C ASN A 11 -28.07 0.30 -0.92
N ILE A 12 -28.85 -0.53 -0.26
CA ILE A 12 -28.46 -1.88 0.14
C ILE A 12 -28.16 -2.73 -1.10
N SER A 13 -29.02 -2.67 -2.12
CA SER A 13 -28.81 -3.41 -3.36
C SER A 13 -27.56 -2.99 -4.11
N ALA A 14 -27.25 -1.69 -4.12
CA ALA A 14 -26.00 -1.19 -4.72
C ALA A 14 -24.76 -1.73 -4.02
N CYS A 15 -24.80 -1.84 -2.69
CA CYS A 15 -23.69 -2.42 -1.91
C CYS A 15 -23.54 -3.92 -2.19
N GLN A 16 -24.62 -4.65 -2.43
CA GLN A 16 -24.56 -6.06 -2.84
C GLN A 16 -23.81 -6.23 -4.16
N VAL A 17 -24.04 -5.35 -5.12
CA VAL A 17 -23.35 -5.39 -6.43
C VAL A 17 -21.84 -5.21 -6.25
N ILE A 18 -21.41 -4.30 -5.39
CA ILE A 18 -19.98 -4.11 -5.09
C ILE A 18 -19.39 -5.36 -4.42
N ALA A 19 -20.09 -5.97 -3.48
CA ALA A 19 -19.64 -7.20 -2.84
C ALA A 19 -19.47 -8.34 -3.84
N GLU A 20 -20.40 -8.49 -4.79
CA GLU A 20 -20.30 -9.50 -5.87
C GLU A 20 -19.06 -9.30 -6.75
N ALA A 21 -18.60 -8.07 -6.94
CA ALA A 21 -17.39 -7.77 -7.73
C ALA A 21 -16.11 -8.31 -7.09
N VAL A 22 -16.06 -8.41 -5.76
CA VAL A 22 -14.86 -8.83 -5.02
C VAL A 22 -14.98 -10.20 -4.33
N ARG A 23 -16.17 -10.73 -4.26
CA ARG A 23 -16.51 -11.95 -3.50
C ARG A 23 -15.61 -13.14 -3.83
N THR A 24 -15.33 -13.38 -5.11
CA THR A 24 -14.57 -14.54 -5.56
C THR A 24 -13.07 -14.42 -5.33
N THR A 25 -12.59 -13.28 -4.84
CA THR A 25 -11.16 -13.05 -4.58
C THR A 25 -10.74 -13.41 -3.16
N LEU A 26 -11.70 -13.67 -2.26
CA LEU A 26 -11.41 -13.95 -0.86
C LEU A 26 -10.74 -15.31 -0.67
N GLY A 27 -9.71 -15.32 0.16
CA GLY A 27 -9.05 -16.53 0.62
C GLY A 27 -7.98 -17.09 -0.34
N PRO A 28 -7.30 -18.17 0.10
CA PRO A 28 -6.17 -18.73 -0.65
C PRO A 28 -6.57 -19.41 -1.96
N ARG A 29 -7.84 -19.77 -2.13
CA ARG A 29 -8.39 -20.30 -3.38
C ARG A 29 -9.27 -19.32 -4.12
N GLY A 30 -9.13 -18.03 -3.79
CA GLY A 30 -9.79 -16.96 -4.52
C GLY A 30 -9.27 -16.82 -5.94
N MET A 31 -10.14 -16.29 -6.82
CA MET A 31 -9.82 -16.02 -8.22
C MET A 31 -9.33 -14.60 -8.40
N ASP A 32 -8.56 -14.38 -9.45
CA ASP A 32 -8.11 -13.04 -9.84
C ASP A 32 -9.12 -12.36 -10.74
N LYS A 33 -9.11 -11.03 -10.74
CA LYS A 33 -9.93 -10.21 -11.63
C LYS A 33 -9.05 -9.56 -12.68
N LEU A 34 -9.48 -9.63 -13.93
CA LEU A 34 -8.90 -8.87 -15.04
C LEU A 34 -9.70 -7.59 -15.21
N ILE A 35 -9.07 -6.47 -14.99
CA ILE A 35 -9.71 -5.16 -15.06
C ILE A 35 -9.09 -4.38 -16.21
N VAL A 36 -9.94 -3.92 -17.14
CA VAL A 36 -9.53 -3.11 -18.29
C VAL A 36 -10.03 -1.69 -18.06
N ASP A 37 -9.13 -0.73 -18.05
CA ASP A 37 -9.49 0.68 -17.91
C ASP A 37 -9.94 1.30 -19.24
N GLY A 38 -10.41 2.55 -19.19
CA GLY A 38 -10.87 3.28 -20.38
C GLY A 38 -9.77 3.55 -21.43
N ARG A 39 -8.51 3.30 -21.09
CA ARG A 39 -7.34 3.45 -21.98
C ARG A 39 -6.87 2.11 -22.55
N GLY A 40 -7.55 1.02 -22.20
CA GLY A 40 -7.18 -0.32 -22.66
C GLY A 40 -6.07 -0.99 -21.83
N LYS A 41 -5.61 -0.39 -20.75
CA LYS A 41 -4.64 -1.03 -19.85
C LYS A 41 -5.33 -2.13 -19.06
N ALA A 42 -4.79 -3.34 -19.13
CA ALA A 42 -5.28 -4.49 -18.37
C ALA A 42 -4.51 -4.61 -17.03
N THR A 43 -5.25 -4.83 -15.95
CA THR A 43 -4.69 -5.11 -14.62
C THR A 43 -5.28 -6.40 -14.10
N ILE A 44 -4.41 -7.32 -13.65
CA ILE A 44 -4.82 -8.58 -13.01
C ILE A 44 -4.55 -8.45 -11.51
N SER A 45 -5.58 -8.61 -10.69
CA SER A 45 -5.45 -8.52 -9.25
C SER A 45 -6.50 -9.34 -8.52
N ASN A 46 -6.17 -9.82 -7.34
CA ASN A 46 -7.10 -10.36 -6.36
C ASN A 46 -7.17 -9.51 -5.09
N ASP A 47 -6.47 -8.38 -5.06
CA ASP A 47 -6.53 -7.42 -3.97
C ASP A 47 -7.80 -6.59 -4.05
N GLY A 48 -8.63 -6.66 -3.01
CA GLY A 48 -9.90 -5.95 -2.95
C GLY A 48 -9.76 -4.44 -3.09
N ALA A 49 -8.75 -3.83 -2.48
CA ALA A 49 -8.50 -2.40 -2.59
C ALA A 49 -8.18 -1.98 -4.02
N THR A 50 -7.33 -2.74 -4.70
CA THR A 50 -6.96 -2.49 -6.10
C THR A 50 -8.18 -2.62 -7.02
N ILE A 51 -8.97 -3.66 -6.85
CA ILE A 51 -10.18 -3.89 -7.64
C ILE A 51 -11.17 -2.73 -7.45
N LEU A 52 -11.47 -2.36 -6.22
CA LEU A 52 -12.41 -1.29 -5.90
C LEU A 52 -11.93 0.09 -6.38
N LYS A 53 -10.63 0.32 -6.36
CA LYS A 53 -10.03 1.57 -6.88
C LYS A 53 -10.19 1.69 -8.40
N LEU A 54 -10.11 0.59 -9.12
CA LEU A 54 -10.18 0.55 -10.58
C LEU A 54 -11.62 0.46 -11.10
N LEU A 55 -12.58 0.07 -10.26
CA LEU A 55 -13.99 0.05 -10.64
C LEU A 55 -14.55 1.46 -10.74
N ASP A 56 -15.31 1.70 -11.80
CA ASP A 56 -16.08 2.94 -11.96
C ASP A 56 -17.42 2.81 -11.22
N VAL A 57 -17.43 3.30 -9.98
CA VAL A 57 -18.61 3.22 -9.10
C VAL A 57 -19.39 4.52 -9.17
N VAL A 58 -20.64 4.45 -9.60
CA VAL A 58 -21.52 5.62 -9.80
C VAL A 58 -22.47 5.84 -8.62
N HIS A 59 -22.99 4.77 -8.02
CA HIS A 59 -23.98 4.87 -6.96
C HIS A 59 -23.37 5.45 -5.68
N PRO A 60 -23.95 6.49 -5.04
CA PRO A 60 -23.38 7.14 -3.86
C PRO A 60 -23.14 6.21 -2.67
N ALA A 61 -24.08 5.31 -2.37
CA ALA A 61 -23.93 4.35 -1.27
C ALA A 61 -22.77 3.37 -1.55
N ALA A 62 -22.65 2.90 -2.78
CA ALA A 62 -21.54 2.05 -3.19
C ALA A 62 -20.19 2.79 -3.12
N LYS A 63 -20.16 4.06 -3.46
CA LYS A 63 -18.95 4.90 -3.28
C LYS A 63 -18.53 5.01 -1.81
N THR A 64 -19.48 5.18 -0.91
CA THR A 64 -19.24 5.22 0.54
C THR A 64 -18.59 3.92 1.01
N LEU A 65 -19.13 2.79 0.58
CA LEU A 65 -18.57 1.47 0.91
C LEU A 65 -17.13 1.32 0.38
N VAL A 66 -16.90 1.73 -0.86
CA VAL A 66 -15.56 1.69 -1.47
C VAL A 66 -14.56 2.57 -0.71
N ASP A 67 -14.97 3.76 -0.29
CA ASP A 67 -14.11 4.68 0.46
C ASP A 67 -13.72 4.11 1.83
N ILE A 68 -14.64 3.46 2.52
CA ILE A 68 -14.37 2.81 3.81
C ILE A 68 -13.47 1.60 3.62
N ALA A 69 -13.66 0.82 2.58
CA ALA A 69 -12.80 -0.31 2.25
C ALA A 69 -11.36 0.14 1.92
N LYS A 70 -11.19 1.26 1.21
CA LYS A 70 -9.88 1.86 0.98
C LYS A 70 -9.22 2.34 2.27
N SER A 71 -10.00 2.87 3.20
CA SER A 71 -9.53 3.25 4.53
C SER A 71 -8.94 2.05 5.29
N GLN A 72 -9.54 0.86 5.16
CA GLN A 72 -8.99 -0.37 5.70
C GLN A 72 -7.61 -0.70 5.13
N ASP A 73 -7.45 -0.56 3.81
CA ASP A 73 -6.16 -0.78 3.15
C ASP A 73 -5.09 0.20 3.66
N ALA A 74 -5.43 1.46 3.82
CA ALA A 74 -4.52 2.49 4.34
C ALA A 74 -4.13 2.24 5.80
N GLU A 75 -5.04 1.72 6.61
CA GLU A 75 -4.82 1.49 8.05
C GLU A 75 -4.05 0.19 8.33
N VAL A 76 -4.40 -0.91 7.69
CA VAL A 76 -3.87 -2.25 7.98
C VAL A 76 -3.23 -2.96 6.79
N GLY A 77 -3.51 -2.56 5.56
CA GLY A 77 -2.97 -3.14 4.33
C GLY A 77 -3.60 -4.46 3.89
N ASP A 78 -4.52 -5.02 4.66
CA ASP A 78 -5.21 -6.27 4.34
C ASP A 78 -6.63 -6.26 4.89
N GLY A 79 -7.43 -7.25 4.49
CA GLY A 79 -8.82 -7.39 4.94
C GLY A 79 -9.82 -6.53 4.21
N THR A 80 -9.44 -5.87 3.12
CA THR A 80 -10.33 -5.00 2.33
C THR A 80 -11.51 -5.77 1.76
N THR A 81 -11.28 -6.95 1.20
CA THR A 81 -12.34 -7.84 0.72
C THR A 81 -13.27 -8.25 1.85
N SER A 82 -12.71 -8.59 3.00
CA SER A 82 -13.49 -8.94 4.20
C SER A 82 -14.40 -7.81 4.68
N VAL A 83 -13.89 -6.56 4.70
CA VAL A 83 -14.67 -5.37 5.05
C VAL A 83 -15.87 -5.21 4.10
N THR A 84 -15.62 -5.31 2.81
CA THR A 84 -16.64 -5.16 1.79
C THR A 84 -17.73 -6.24 1.91
N LEU A 85 -17.33 -7.49 2.08
CA LEU A 85 -18.24 -8.61 2.24
C LEU A 85 -19.06 -8.52 3.53
N LEU A 86 -18.42 -8.17 4.64
CA LEU A 86 -19.09 -8.02 5.93
C LEU A 86 -20.10 -6.88 5.90
N ALA A 87 -19.72 -5.72 5.38
CA ALA A 87 -20.63 -4.57 5.27
C ALA A 87 -21.86 -4.90 4.42
N ALA A 88 -21.65 -5.52 3.27
CA ALA A 88 -22.73 -5.92 2.37
C ALA A 88 -23.63 -6.97 3.03
N GLU A 89 -23.05 -7.93 3.75
CA GLU A 89 -23.82 -8.97 4.43
C GLU A 89 -24.59 -8.42 5.63
N PHE A 90 -24.05 -7.48 6.39
CA PHE A 90 -24.79 -6.77 7.44
C PHE A 90 -26.02 -6.09 6.85
N LEU A 91 -25.88 -5.42 5.74
CA LEU A 91 -26.98 -4.76 5.05
C LEU A 91 -28.01 -5.76 4.54
N LYS A 92 -27.56 -6.88 3.96
CA LYS A 92 -28.43 -7.95 3.48
C LYS A 92 -29.27 -8.55 4.60
N GLN A 93 -28.67 -8.80 5.76
CA GLN A 93 -29.36 -9.40 6.90
C GLN A 93 -30.38 -8.46 7.54
N VAL A 94 -30.20 -7.15 7.47
CA VAL A 94 -31.13 -6.17 8.00
C VAL A 94 -32.18 -5.69 6.98
N LYS A 95 -31.98 -5.98 5.71
CA LYS A 95 -32.93 -5.59 4.64
C LYS A 95 -34.38 -5.97 4.93
N PRO A 96 -34.71 -7.20 5.37
CA PRO A 96 -36.09 -7.55 5.73
C PRO A 96 -36.68 -6.64 6.80
N TYR A 97 -35.92 -6.28 7.81
CA TYR A 97 -36.37 -5.41 8.89
C TYR A 97 -36.61 -3.98 8.42
N VAL A 98 -35.79 -3.49 7.49
CA VAL A 98 -35.97 -2.18 6.84
C VAL A 98 -37.27 -2.18 6.02
N GLU A 99 -37.50 -3.24 5.26
CA GLU A 99 -38.72 -3.40 4.44
C GLU A 99 -40.02 -3.47 5.30
N GLU A 100 -39.92 -4.05 6.50
CA GLU A 100 -41.00 -4.10 7.46
C GLU A 100 -41.23 -2.75 8.20
N GLY A 101 -40.39 -1.77 7.97
CA GLY A 101 -40.55 -0.43 8.53
C GLY A 101 -39.86 -0.22 9.87
N LEU A 102 -38.93 -1.09 10.28
CA LEU A 102 -38.14 -0.89 11.50
C LEU A 102 -37.26 0.37 11.37
N HIS A 103 -37.29 1.21 12.40
CA HIS A 103 -36.57 2.48 12.36
C HIS A 103 -35.05 2.27 12.27
N PRO A 104 -34.37 2.94 11.34
CA PRO A 104 -32.92 2.76 11.15
C PRO A 104 -32.06 2.99 12.40
N GLN A 105 -32.48 3.89 13.30
CA GLN A 105 -31.73 4.15 14.54
C GLN A 105 -31.71 2.96 15.50
N ILE A 106 -32.72 2.12 15.47
CA ILE A 106 -32.76 0.88 16.26
C ILE A 106 -31.70 -0.09 15.71
N ILE A 107 -31.62 -0.22 14.39
CA ILE A 107 -30.63 -1.05 13.70
C ILE A 107 -29.19 -0.56 14.01
N ILE A 108 -28.95 0.74 13.89
CA ILE A 108 -27.65 1.36 14.15
C ILE A 108 -27.21 1.11 15.60
N ARG A 109 -28.11 1.29 16.55
CA ARG A 109 -27.82 1.05 17.97
C ARG A 109 -27.47 -0.40 18.24
N ALA A 110 -28.23 -1.34 17.68
CA ALA A 110 -27.96 -2.76 17.81
C ALA A 110 -26.60 -3.14 17.22
N PHE A 111 -26.26 -2.60 16.05
CA PHE A 111 -24.99 -2.88 15.39
C PHE A 111 -23.80 -2.30 16.14
N ARG A 112 -23.93 -1.10 16.69
CA ARG A 112 -22.89 -0.51 17.54
C ARG A 112 -22.63 -1.35 18.77
N THR A 113 -23.69 -1.83 19.42
CA THR A 113 -23.60 -2.73 20.58
C THR A 113 -22.92 -4.04 20.19
N ALA A 114 -23.36 -4.67 19.10
CA ALA A 114 -22.79 -5.93 18.62
C ALA A 114 -21.29 -5.78 18.26
N THR A 115 -20.93 -4.72 17.57
CA THR A 115 -19.53 -4.44 17.22
C THR A 115 -18.66 -4.23 18.46
N GLN A 116 -19.13 -3.48 19.44
CA GLN A 116 -18.39 -3.27 20.68
C GLN A 116 -18.17 -4.58 21.43
N LEU A 117 -19.21 -5.42 21.52
CA LEU A 117 -19.11 -6.75 22.14
C LEU A 117 -18.13 -7.65 21.38
N ALA A 118 -18.19 -7.65 20.04
CA ALA A 118 -17.29 -8.43 19.20
C ALA A 118 -15.83 -7.99 19.35
N VAL A 119 -15.57 -6.69 19.33
CA VAL A 119 -14.21 -6.15 19.52
C VAL A 119 -13.67 -6.49 20.90
N ASN A 120 -14.48 -6.36 21.95
CA ASN A 120 -14.06 -6.73 23.31
C ASN A 120 -13.75 -8.23 23.41
N LYS A 121 -14.54 -9.06 22.76
CA LYS A 121 -14.31 -10.51 22.72
C LYS A 121 -13.02 -10.87 21.99
N ILE A 122 -12.72 -10.22 20.87
CA ILE A 122 -11.46 -10.42 20.16
C ILE A 122 -10.27 -10.08 21.07
N LYS A 123 -10.33 -8.95 21.75
CA LYS A 123 -9.28 -8.53 22.68
C LYS A 123 -9.09 -9.49 23.85
N GLU A 124 -10.18 -10.08 24.33
CA GLU A 124 -10.16 -11.06 25.42
C GLU A 124 -9.50 -12.38 24.99
N ILE A 125 -9.85 -12.90 23.81
CA ILE A 125 -9.41 -14.22 23.36
C ILE A 125 -8.13 -14.21 22.53
N ALA A 126 -7.70 -13.03 22.05
CA ALA A 126 -6.48 -12.91 21.27
C ALA A 126 -5.26 -13.40 22.06
N VAL A 127 -4.42 -14.16 21.40
CA VAL A 127 -3.19 -14.69 22.01
C VAL A 127 -2.08 -13.67 21.87
N THR A 128 -1.46 -13.32 22.99
CA THR A 128 -0.33 -12.38 23.00
C THR A 128 0.97 -13.15 22.89
N VAL A 129 1.84 -12.77 21.97
CA VAL A 129 3.18 -13.34 21.84
C VAL A 129 4.16 -12.49 22.64
N LYS A 130 5.03 -13.16 23.41
CA LYS A 130 6.03 -12.48 24.22
C LYS A 130 7.09 -11.83 23.36
N LYS A 131 7.21 -10.50 23.42
CA LYS A 131 8.25 -9.72 22.72
C LYS A 131 9.67 -10.06 23.16
N GLU A 132 9.83 -10.67 24.32
CA GLU A 132 11.12 -10.99 24.93
C GLU A 132 11.82 -12.16 24.23
N ASP A 133 11.06 -13.08 23.62
CA ASP A 133 11.61 -14.19 22.84
C ASP A 133 11.62 -13.81 21.35
N LYS A 134 12.78 -13.38 20.89
CA LYS A 134 12.97 -12.98 19.49
C LYS A 134 12.74 -14.11 18.47
N VAL A 135 12.99 -15.34 18.85
CA VAL A 135 12.79 -16.51 17.98
C VAL A 135 11.30 -16.78 17.77
N GLU A 136 10.51 -16.76 18.83
CA GLU A 136 9.06 -16.93 18.74
C GLU A 136 8.39 -15.76 18.02
N GLN A 137 8.84 -14.54 18.28
CA GLN A 137 8.36 -13.36 17.57
C GLN A 137 8.61 -13.47 16.08
N ARG A 138 9.79 -13.90 15.67
CA ARG A 138 10.11 -14.09 14.26
C ARG A 138 9.24 -15.16 13.61
N LYS A 139 9.02 -16.28 14.28
CA LYS A 139 8.11 -17.34 13.79
C LYS A 139 6.69 -16.82 13.61
N LEU A 140 6.19 -16.05 14.57
CA LEU A 140 4.89 -15.40 14.49
C LEU A 140 4.80 -14.49 13.25
N LEU A 141 5.76 -13.60 13.08
CA LEU A 141 5.77 -12.65 11.98
C LEU A 141 5.83 -13.35 10.62
N GLU A 142 6.65 -14.40 10.49
CA GLU A 142 6.71 -15.21 9.28
C GLU A 142 5.38 -15.91 9.00
N LYS A 143 4.70 -16.42 10.02
CA LYS A 143 3.38 -17.05 9.86
C LYS A 143 2.30 -16.05 9.47
N CYS A 144 2.31 -14.87 10.06
CA CYS A 144 1.41 -13.79 9.65
C CYS A 144 1.63 -13.38 8.20
N ALA A 145 2.87 -13.24 7.78
CA ALA A 145 3.22 -12.92 6.40
C ALA A 145 2.80 -14.04 5.43
N MET A 146 3.03 -15.30 5.79
CA MET A 146 2.60 -16.45 5.00
C MET A 146 1.08 -16.50 4.83
N THR A 147 0.33 -16.22 5.89
CA THR A 147 -1.13 -16.16 5.83
C THR A 147 -1.59 -15.05 4.89
N ALA A 148 -1.00 -13.88 4.96
CA ALA A 148 -1.32 -12.77 4.06
C ALA A 148 -1.00 -13.09 2.59
N LEU A 149 0.07 -13.83 2.33
CA LEU A 149 0.49 -14.20 0.97
C LEU A 149 -0.24 -15.41 0.40
N SER A 150 -0.93 -16.18 1.22
CA SER A 150 -1.60 -17.44 0.80
C SER A 150 -2.67 -17.23 -0.28
N SER A 151 -3.33 -16.08 -0.29
CA SER A 151 -4.37 -15.72 -1.28
C SER A 151 -3.83 -14.98 -2.49
N LYS A 152 -2.52 -14.76 -2.57
CA LYS A 152 -1.90 -13.95 -3.62
C LYS A 152 -1.34 -14.81 -4.75
N LEU A 153 -1.06 -14.19 -5.89
CA LEU A 153 -0.46 -14.88 -7.06
C LEU A 153 0.86 -15.59 -6.73
N ILE A 154 1.60 -15.07 -5.78
CA ILE A 154 2.89 -15.62 -5.33
C ILE A 154 2.77 -16.65 -4.21
N SER A 155 1.61 -17.23 -4.00
CA SER A 155 1.37 -18.18 -2.91
C SER A 155 2.28 -19.42 -2.94
N GLN A 156 2.74 -19.85 -4.11
CA GLN A 156 3.67 -20.98 -4.25
C GLN A 156 5.05 -20.67 -3.67
N GLN A 157 5.47 -19.40 -3.69
CA GLN A 157 6.73 -18.93 -3.12
C GLN A 157 6.53 -18.16 -1.81
N LYS A 158 5.43 -18.39 -1.12
CA LYS A 158 5.08 -17.64 0.09
C LYS A 158 6.12 -17.72 1.21
N ALA A 159 6.77 -18.86 1.39
CA ALA A 159 7.81 -19.02 2.40
C ALA A 159 9.04 -18.14 2.11
N PHE A 160 9.45 -18.08 0.86
CA PHE A 160 10.55 -17.23 0.41
C PHE A 160 10.25 -15.74 0.62
N PHE A 161 9.08 -15.28 0.16
CA PHE A 161 8.69 -13.89 0.30
C PHE A 161 8.32 -13.50 1.73
N ALA A 162 7.76 -14.42 2.51
CA ALA A 162 7.46 -14.16 3.93
C ALA A 162 8.74 -13.86 4.71
N LYS A 163 9.79 -14.65 4.50
CA LYS A 163 11.11 -14.40 5.10
C LYS A 163 11.66 -13.04 4.67
N MET A 164 11.57 -12.74 3.39
CA MET A 164 12.04 -11.45 2.83
C MET A 164 11.29 -10.26 3.43
N VAL A 165 9.96 -10.34 3.55
CA VAL A 165 9.11 -9.30 4.15
C VAL A 165 9.47 -9.07 5.62
N VAL A 166 9.64 -10.13 6.40
CA VAL A 166 10.00 -10.03 7.81
C VAL A 166 11.39 -9.39 7.96
N ASP A 167 12.36 -9.83 7.17
CA ASP A 167 13.71 -9.25 7.17
C ASP A 167 13.66 -7.76 6.82
N ALA A 168 12.88 -7.38 5.81
CA ALA A 168 12.73 -5.99 5.38
C ALA A 168 12.14 -5.11 6.50
N VAL A 169 11.07 -5.55 7.14
CA VAL A 169 10.41 -4.78 8.20
C VAL A 169 11.31 -4.68 9.44
N MET A 170 12.04 -5.74 9.77
CA MET A 170 12.97 -5.74 10.91
C MET A 170 14.19 -4.83 10.70
N MET A 171 14.50 -4.46 9.47
CA MET A 171 15.56 -3.50 9.15
C MET A 171 15.16 -2.04 9.35
N LEU A 172 13.86 -1.76 9.50
CA LEU A 172 13.36 -0.41 9.72
C LEU A 172 13.66 0.07 11.15
N ASP A 173 13.56 1.38 11.36
CA ASP A 173 13.64 1.96 12.70
C ASP A 173 12.35 1.70 13.52
N ASP A 174 12.34 2.16 14.78
CA ASP A 174 11.21 1.96 15.68
C ASP A 174 9.89 2.59 15.18
N LEU A 175 9.97 3.57 14.29
CA LEU A 175 8.80 4.20 13.68
C LEU A 175 8.18 3.36 12.57
N LEU A 176 8.89 2.35 12.08
CA LEU A 176 8.43 1.44 11.02
C LEU A 176 7.84 2.16 9.81
N GLN A 177 8.57 3.13 9.28
CA GLN A 177 8.13 3.91 8.11
C GLN A 177 8.20 3.09 6.83
N LEU A 178 7.06 2.77 6.25
CA LEU A 178 6.96 1.93 5.05
C LEU A 178 7.66 2.53 3.83
N LYS A 179 7.76 3.84 3.75
CA LYS A 179 8.46 4.54 2.66
C LYS A 179 9.95 4.23 2.60
N MET A 180 10.51 3.72 3.68
CA MET A 180 11.92 3.34 3.77
C MET A 180 12.19 1.95 3.19
N ILE A 181 11.16 1.20 2.83
CA ILE A 181 11.29 -0.04 2.04
C ILE A 181 11.07 0.32 0.59
N GLY A 182 12.15 0.34 -0.19
CA GLY A 182 12.09 0.54 -1.63
C GLY A 182 11.78 -0.77 -2.33
N ILE A 183 10.86 -0.75 -3.29
CA ILE A 183 10.57 -1.91 -4.12
C ILE A 183 10.89 -1.54 -5.57
N LYS A 184 11.86 -2.25 -6.16
CA LYS A 184 12.29 -2.05 -7.54
C LYS A 184 11.96 -3.27 -8.37
N LYS A 185 11.33 -3.07 -9.51
CA LYS A 185 10.91 -4.13 -10.43
C LYS A 185 11.88 -4.19 -11.61
N VAL A 186 12.48 -5.35 -11.82
CA VAL A 186 13.40 -5.59 -12.94
C VAL A 186 12.87 -6.76 -13.76
N GLN A 187 12.50 -6.50 -14.98
CA GLN A 187 11.97 -7.53 -15.88
C GLN A 187 13.04 -8.55 -16.25
N GLY A 188 12.62 -9.80 -16.36
CA GLY A 188 13.49 -10.94 -16.66
C GLY A 188 13.82 -11.75 -15.42
N GLY A 189 14.29 -12.97 -15.63
CA GLY A 189 14.58 -13.91 -14.56
C GLY A 189 13.35 -14.53 -13.93
N ALA A 190 13.58 -15.38 -12.94
CA ALA A 190 12.53 -16.01 -12.15
C ALA A 190 12.23 -15.23 -10.88
N LEU A 191 11.06 -15.43 -10.29
CA LEU A 191 10.69 -14.81 -9.02
C LEU A 191 11.67 -15.10 -7.89
N GLU A 192 12.23 -16.29 -7.86
CA GLU A 192 13.20 -16.73 -6.84
C GLU A 192 14.53 -15.98 -6.93
N GLU A 193 14.80 -15.30 -8.03
CA GLU A 193 15.97 -14.42 -8.20
C GLU A 193 15.77 -13.05 -7.56
N SER A 194 14.58 -12.74 -7.05
CA SER A 194 14.31 -11.54 -6.28
C SER A 194 15.16 -11.52 -5.02
N GLN A 195 15.64 -10.33 -4.63
CA GLN A 195 16.56 -10.20 -3.50
C GLN A 195 16.22 -9.02 -2.61
N LEU A 196 16.59 -9.15 -1.34
CA LEU A 196 16.55 -8.07 -0.37
C LEU A 196 17.95 -7.47 -0.22
N VAL A 197 18.08 -6.18 -0.46
CA VAL A 197 19.32 -5.43 -0.28
C VAL A 197 19.26 -4.67 1.05
N ALA A 198 20.20 -4.95 1.95
CA ALA A 198 20.33 -4.26 3.23
C ALA A 198 20.99 -2.88 3.01
N GLY A 199 20.22 -1.94 2.52
CA GLY A 199 20.68 -0.63 2.13
C GLY A 199 19.79 -0.05 1.04
N VAL A 200 20.40 0.66 0.09
CA VAL A 200 19.65 1.29 -0.99
C VAL A 200 20.15 0.79 -2.34
N ALA A 201 19.20 0.53 -3.24
CA ALA A 201 19.46 0.27 -4.64
C ALA A 201 18.49 1.07 -5.48
N PHE A 202 18.96 1.72 -6.52
CA PHE A 202 18.13 2.42 -7.48
C PHE A 202 18.71 2.32 -8.88
N LYS A 203 17.84 2.43 -9.88
CA LYS A 203 18.20 2.32 -11.28
C LYS A 203 19.13 3.47 -11.70
N LYS A 204 20.11 3.16 -12.54
CA LYS A 204 20.93 4.16 -13.19
C LYS A 204 20.05 5.16 -13.95
N THR A 205 20.28 6.43 -13.69
CA THR A 205 19.65 7.54 -14.37
C THR A 205 20.39 7.90 -15.66
N PHE A 206 19.83 8.79 -16.46
CA PHE A 206 20.51 9.29 -17.65
C PHE A 206 21.87 9.87 -17.30
N SER A 207 22.90 9.51 -18.08
CA SER A 207 24.25 10.01 -17.91
C SER A 207 24.91 10.28 -19.26
N TYR A 208 25.87 11.20 -19.24
CA TYR A 208 26.68 11.53 -20.40
C TYR A 208 27.83 10.53 -20.59
N ALA A 209 28.49 10.57 -21.76
CA ALA A 209 29.53 9.63 -22.13
C ALA A 209 30.69 9.55 -21.12
N GLY A 210 31.05 10.66 -20.48
CA GLY A 210 32.08 10.70 -19.43
C GLY A 210 31.79 9.81 -18.22
N PHE A 211 30.55 9.41 -18.00
CA PHE A 211 30.14 8.51 -16.93
C PHE A 211 30.82 7.13 -17.02
N GLU A 212 31.00 6.61 -18.23
CA GLU A 212 31.62 5.29 -18.44
C GLU A 212 33.08 5.23 -17.98
N MET A 213 33.73 6.36 -17.86
CA MET A 213 35.11 6.47 -17.37
C MET A 213 35.19 6.61 -15.85
N GLN A 214 34.07 6.77 -15.18
CA GLN A 214 34.03 6.87 -13.73
C GLN A 214 34.17 5.50 -13.07
N PRO A 215 34.80 5.42 -11.87
CA PRO A 215 34.83 4.17 -11.11
C PRO A 215 33.44 3.69 -10.77
N LYS A 216 33.24 2.37 -10.76
CA LYS A 216 31.93 1.72 -10.52
C LYS A 216 31.85 1.04 -9.16
N LYS A 217 32.94 1.07 -8.39
CA LYS A 217 33.00 0.47 -7.06
C LYS A 217 33.90 1.25 -6.14
N TYR A 218 33.46 1.48 -4.91
CA TYR A 218 34.24 2.09 -3.86
C TYR A 218 34.10 1.33 -2.55
N HIS A 219 35.16 1.27 -1.77
CA HIS A 219 35.17 0.80 -0.39
C HIS A 219 35.21 1.99 0.56
N ASN A 220 34.27 2.04 1.50
CA ASN A 220 34.12 3.11 2.49
C ASN A 220 34.05 4.54 1.89
N PRO A 221 33.27 4.77 0.83
CA PRO A 221 33.16 6.10 0.23
C PRO A 221 32.36 7.05 1.12
N MET A 222 32.70 8.36 1.00
CA MET A 222 31.81 9.43 1.45
C MET A 222 30.89 9.84 0.30
N ILE A 223 29.63 10.13 0.62
CA ILE A 223 28.57 10.36 -0.34
C ILE A 223 28.01 11.77 -0.15
N ALA A 224 28.06 12.57 -1.20
CA ALA A 224 27.42 13.89 -1.23
C ALA A 224 25.99 13.76 -1.74
N LEU A 225 25.03 14.16 -0.93
CA LEU A 225 23.61 14.17 -1.26
C LEU A 225 23.18 15.61 -1.55
N LEU A 226 22.84 15.88 -2.81
CA LEU A 226 22.64 17.25 -3.28
C LEU A 226 21.26 17.46 -3.90
N ASN A 227 20.75 18.67 -3.76
CA ASN A 227 19.65 19.19 -4.56
C ASN A 227 20.18 20.44 -5.29
N VAL A 228 21.18 20.24 -6.11
CA VAL A 228 21.93 21.29 -6.81
C VAL A 228 22.08 20.90 -8.27
N GLU A 229 21.82 21.85 -9.16
CA GLU A 229 22.05 21.68 -10.59
C GLU A 229 23.53 21.89 -10.92
N LEU A 230 24.15 20.91 -11.59
CA LEU A 230 25.54 20.93 -12.03
C LEU A 230 25.60 20.87 -13.56
N GLU A 231 24.90 21.79 -14.21
CA GLU A 231 24.78 21.83 -15.66
C GLU A 231 24.91 23.27 -16.16
N LEU A 232 25.64 23.43 -17.26
CA LEU A 232 25.64 24.69 -18.01
C LEU A 232 24.34 24.78 -18.80
N LYS A 233 23.41 25.59 -18.33
CA LYS A 233 22.12 25.79 -18.97
C LYS A 233 21.79 27.29 -19.02
N ALA A 234 21.26 27.74 -20.14
CA ALA A 234 20.69 29.06 -20.21
C ALA A 234 19.56 29.16 -19.17
N GLU A 235 19.64 30.08 -18.23
CA GLU A 235 18.75 30.16 -17.07
C GLU A 235 17.26 30.35 -17.43
N LYS A 236 16.95 30.81 -18.61
CA LYS A 236 15.59 30.86 -19.15
C LYS A 236 15.66 30.81 -20.67
N ASP A 237 14.77 30.07 -21.31
CA ASP A 237 14.63 29.98 -22.77
C ASP A 237 14.39 31.35 -23.46
N ASN A 238 14.04 32.38 -22.70
CA ASN A 238 13.74 33.73 -23.18
C ASN A 238 14.66 34.82 -22.61
N ALA A 239 15.77 34.47 -21.95
CA ALA A 239 16.71 35.48 -21.45
C ALA A 239 17.66 35.89 -22.60
N GLU A 240 17.40 37.03 -23.21
CA GLU A 240 18.32 37.66 -24.17
C GLU A 240 19.28 38.59 -23.44
N ILE A 241 20.57 38.29 -23.49
CA ILE A 241 21.61 39.22 -23.06
C ILE A 241 22.13 39.91 -24.34
N ARG A 242 21.89 41.23 -24.42
CA ARG A 242 22.44 42.04 -25.51
C ARG A 242 23.93 42.32 -25.24
N VAL A 243 24.77 41.68 -26.02
CA VAL A 243 26.22 41.86 -25.94
C VAL A 243 26.67 42.82 -27.05
N HIS A 244 27.31 43.91 -26.65
CA HIS A 244 27.76 44.92 -27.61
C HIS A 244 29.17 44.70 -28.13
N THR A 245 29.98 43.86 -27.44
CA THR A 245 31.37 43.55 -27.85
C THR A 245 31.67 42.06 -27.67
N VAL A 246 32.66 41.55 -28.40
CA VAL A 246 33.13 40.16 -28.26
C VAL A 246 33.73 39.92 -26.87
N GLU A 247 34.37 40.94 -26.27
CA GLU A 247 34.96 40.87 -24.93
C GLU A 247 33.90 40.69 -23.85
N ASP A 248 32.74 41.39 -23.96
CA ASP A 248 31.62 41.23 -23.02
C ASP A 248 30.96 39.83 -23.13
N TYR A 249 30.85 39.30 -24.35
CA TYR A 249 30.37 37.95 -24.58
C TYR A 249 31.31 36.92 -23.92
N GLN A 250 32.61 37.04 -24.13
CA GLN A 250 33.58 36.13 -23.52
C GLN A 250 33.58 36.21 -22.00
N ALA A 251 33.46 37.41 -21.43
CA ALA A 251 33.35 37.59 -19.99
C ALA A 251 32.13 36.90 -19.37
N ILE A 252 30.96 36.92 -20.06
CA ILE A 252 29.75 36.26 -19.61
C ILE A 252 29.92 34.74 -19.67
N VAL A 253 30.46 34.20 -20.73
CA VAL A 253 30.72 32.76 -20.89
C VAL A 253 31.68 32.27 -19.82
N ASP A 254 32.79 33.00 -19.60
CA ASP A 254 33.78 32.66 -18.57
C ASP A 254 33.18 32.71 -17.16
N ALA A 255 32.28 33.66 -16.87
CA ALA A 255 31.62 33.75 -15.57
C ALA A 255 30.70 32.55 -15.31
N GLU A 256 29.94 32.09 -16.29
CA GLU A 256 29.12 30.89 -16.18
C GLU A 256 29.93 29.62 -15.92
N TRP A 257 31.04 29.45 -16.68
CA TRP A 257 31.98 28.34 -16.48
C TRP A 257 32.61 28.38 -15.09
N ASN A 258 33.02 29.56 -14.62
CA ASN A 258 33.65 29.73 -13.32
C ASN A 258 32.71 29.38 -12.17
N ILE A 259 31.44 29.72 -12.28
CA ILE A 259 30.41 29.37 -11.28
C ILE A 259 30.28 27.84 -11.19
N LEU A 260 30.18 27.16 -12.34
CA LEU A 260 30.11 25.70 -12.36
C LEU A 260 31.37 25.05 -11.79
N TYR A 261 32.55 25.47 -12.25
CA TYR A 261 33.81 24.92 -11.76
C TYR A 261 34.03 25.16 -10.27
N ASP A 262 33.62 26.29 -9.74
CA ASP A 262 33.67 26.58 -8.30
C ASP A 262 32.83 25.59 -7.50
N LYS A 263 31.61 25.29 -7.97
CA LYS A 263 30.74 24.27 -7.37
C LYS A 263 31.40 22.89 -7.40
N LEU A 264 31.93 22.48 -8.54
CA LEU A 264 32.58 21.18 -8.73
C LEU A 264 33.84 21.05 -7.86
N GLU A 265 34.64 22.10 -7.74
CA GLU A 265 35.83 22.13 -6.90
C GLU A 265 35.49 21.99 -5.41
N LYS A 266 34.42 22.67 -4.93
CA LYS A 266 33.93 22.53 -3.56
C LYS A 266 33.49 21.11 -3.26
N ILE A 267 32.80 20.45 -4.20
CA ILE A 267 32.39 19.05 -4.06
C ILE A 267 33.62 18.14 -3.99
N HIS A 268 34.62 18.35 -4.86
CA HIS A 268 35.83 17.57 -4.86
C HIS A 268 36.63 17.72 -3.55
N HIS A 269 36.75 18.92 -3.03
CA HIS A 269 37.47 19.20 -1.78
C HIS A 269 36.74 18.68 -0.54
N SER A 270 35.43 18.38 -0.61
CA SER A 270 34.70 17.79 0.49
C SER A 270 35.17 16.38 0.85
N GLY A 271 35.84 15.70 -0.06
CA GLY A 271 36.30 14.32 0.08
C GLY A 271 35.26 13.28 -0.35
N ALA A 272 34.12 13.70 -0.87
CA ALA A 272 33.10 12.77 -1.38
C ALA A 272 33.61 12.05 -2.63
N LYS A 273 33.40 10.75 -2.69
CA LYS A 273 33.69 9.91 -3.87
C LYS A 273 32.46 9.62 -4.71
N VAL A 274 31.29 9.68 -4.12
CA VAL A 274 30.01 9.47 -4.78
C VAL A 274 29.19 10.75 -4.64
N VAL A 275 28.71 11.27 -5.75
CA VAL A 275 27.89 12.49 -5.80
C VAL A 275 26.53 12.15 -6.37
N LEU A 276 25.49 12.37 -5.58
CA LEU A 276 24.10 12.15 -6.00
C LEU A 276 23.36 13.48 -5.95
N SER A 277 22.62 13.79 -6.99
CA SER A 277 21.81 15.00 -7.04
C SER A 277 20.40 14.70 -7.57
N LYS A 278 19.41 15.35 -6.99
CA LYS A 278 18.03 15.35 -7.49
C LYS A 278 17.95 16.09 -8.83
N LEU A 279 18.75 17.11 -9.03
CA LEU A 279 18.79 17.93 -10.22
C LEU A 279 19.82 17.40 -11.23
N PRO A 280 19.72 17.80 -12.51
CA PRO A 280 20.62 17.29 -13.54
C PRO A 280 22.11 17.58 -13.28
N ILE A 281 22.95 16.63 -13.65
CA ILE A 281 24.41 16.79 -13.72
C ILE A 281 24.78 16.73 -15.20
N GLY A 282 25.34 17.82 -15.71
CA GLY A 282 25.64 17.98 -17.12
C GLY A 282 26.93 17.27 -17.57
N ASP A 283 27.22 17.34 -18.87
CA ASP A 283 28.38 16.70 -19.49
C ASP A 283 29.72 17.17 -18.89
N VAL A 284 29.87 18.47 -18.69
CA VAL A 284 31.11 19.07 -18.13
C VAL A 284 31.35 18.56 -16.69
N ALA A 285 30.30 18.54 -15.87
CA ALA A 285 30.41 18.04 -14.50
C ALA A 285 30.72 16.54 -14.48
N THR A 286 30.12 15.76 -15.35
CA THR A 286 30.35 14.32 -15.47
C THR A 286 31.81 14.04 -15.81
N GLN A 287 32.38 14.77 -16.79
CA GLN A 287 33.79 14.65 -17.18
C GLN A 287 34.75 15.12 -16.07
N TYR A 288 34.41 16.19 -15.38
CA TYR A 288 35.19 16.69 -14.23
C TYR A 288 35.34 15.63 -13.14
N PHE A 289 34.22 14.96 -12.78
CA PHE A 289 34.26 13.90 -11.79
C PHE A 289 34.97 12.64 -12.27
N ALA A 290 34.84 12.29 -13.55
CA ALA A 290 35.56 11.16 -14.14
C ALA A 290 37.10 11.36 -14.07
N ASP A 291 37.59 12.56 -14.37
CA ASP A 291 38.99 12.90 -14.31
C ASP A 291 39.58 12.86 -12.89
N ARG A 292 38.72 12.92 -11.87
CA ARG A 292 39.12 12.92 -10.45
C ARG A 292 38.72 11.63 -9.72
N ASP A 293 38.44 10.56 -10.46
CA ASP A 293 38.05 9.25 -9.93
C ASP A 293 36.84 9.34 -8.98
N MET A 294 35.84 10.13 -9.35
CA MET A 294 34.57 10.28 -8.62
C MET A 294 33.44 9.73 -9.45
N PHE A 295 32.42 9.18 -8.77
CA PHE A 295 31.17 8.76 -9.37
C PHE A 295 30.11 9.84 -9.18
N CYS A 296 29.28 10.06 -10.18
CA CYS A 296 28.13 10.95 -10.06
C CYS A 296 26.86 10.35 -10.66
N ALA A 297 25.72 10.71 -10.10
CA ALA A 297 24.41 10.41 -10.64
C ALA A 297 23.50 11.63 -10.46
N GLY A 298 23.03 12.17 -11.58
CA GLY A 298 22.05 13.25 -11.60
C GLY A 298 20.64 12.72 -11.77
N ARG A 299 19.65 13.58 -11.54
CA ARG A 299 18.21 13.25 -11.67
C ARG A 299 17.78 12.05 -10.84
N VAL A 300 18.39 11.88 -9.68
CA VAL A 300 18.00 10.83 -8.74
C VAL A 300 16.61 11.15 -8.18
N PRO A 301 15.64 10.23 -8.24
CA PRO A 301 14.33 10.45 -7.66
C PRO A 301 14.42 10.84 -6.17
N GLU A 302 13.58 11.77 -5.75
CA GLU A 302 13.61 12.29 -4.38
C GLU A 302 13.45 11.18 -3.34
N GLU A 303 12.61 10.19 -3.60
CA GLU A 303 12.41 9.05 -2.70
C GLU A 303 13.67 8.22 -2.53
N ASP A 304 14.39 7.95 -3.62
CA ASP A 304 15.65 7.21 -3.58
C ASP A 304 16.74 7.99 -2.85
N LEU A 305 16.78 9.30 -3.06
CA LEU A 305 17.73 10.18 -2.38
C LEU A 305 17.48 10.23 -0.87
N LYS A 306 16.23 10.31 -0.45
CA LYS A 306 15.82 10.24 0.97
C LYS A 306 16.17 8.91 1.60
N ARG A 307 15.93 7.79 0.91
CA ARG A 307 16.32 6.47 1.39
C ARG A 307 17.83 6.36 1.55
N THR A 308 18.59 6.88 0.60
CA THR A 308 20.06 6.92 0.68
C THR A 308 20.52 7.73 1.89
N MET A 309 19.90 8.86 2.15
CA MET A 309 20.17 9.67 3.33
C MET A 309 19.88 8.90 4.63
N MET A 310 18.77 8.19 4.70
CA MET A 310 18.40 7.38 5.88
C MET A 310 19.34 6.19 6.09
N ALA A 311 19.83 5.59 5.01
CA ALA A 311 20.73 4.44 5.10
C ALA A 311 22.18 4.88 5.41
N CYS A 312 22.69 5.84 4.68
CA CYS A 312 24.10 6.24 4.73
C CYS A 312 24.39 7.35 5.74
N GLY A 313 23.37 8.06 6.21
CA GLY A 313 23.53 9.27 7.02
C GLY A 313 23.79 10.49 6.16
N GLY A 314 24.19 11.58 6.80
CA GLY A 314 24.35 12.87 6.14
C GLY A 314 23.03 13.61 5.98
N SER A 315 23.04 14.63 5.15
CA SER A 315 21.84 15.39 4.82
C SER A 315 21.87 15.89 3.38
N ILE A 316 20.68 16.08 2.79
CA ILE A 316 20.56 16.61 1.43
C ILE A 316 20.83 18.12 1.49
N GLN A 317 21.85 18.56 0.75
CA GLN A 317 22.26 19.96 0.71
C GLN A 317 21.69 20.67 -0.51
N THR A 318 21.19 21.87 -0.31
CA THR A 318 20.71 22.75 -1.39
C THR A 318 21.80 23.68 -1.91
N SER A 319 22.96 23.69 -1.26
CA SER A 319 24.13 24.49 -1.62
C SER A 319 25.42 23.67 -1.39
N VAL A 320 26.41 23.90 -2.23
CA VAL A 320 27.73 23.26 -2.10
C VAL A 320 28.67 24.01 -1.14
N ASN A 321 28.24 25.12 -0.57
CA ASN A 321 29.11 26.00 0.24
C ASN A 321 29.42 25.44 1.63
N ALA A 322 28.62 24.52 2.14
CA ALA A 322 28.73 23.97 3.49
C ALA A 322 28.93 22.45 3.50
N LEU A 323 29.67 21.90 2.55
CA LEU A 323 29.98 20.47 2.48
C LEU A 323 31.09 20.11 3.46
N SER A 324 30.70 19.80 4.69
CA SER A 324 31.60 19.24 5.70
C SER A 324 31.38 17.73 5.84
N SER A 325 32.28 17.04 6.53
CA SER A 325 32.13 15.60 6.78
C SER A 325 30.82 15.23 7.52
N ASP A 326 30.23 16.18 8.26
CA ASP A 326 29.00 15.98 9.02
C ASP A 326 27.76 15.84 8.14
N VAL A 327 27.77 16.44 6.95
CA VAL A 327 26.64 16.41 6.01
C VAL A 327 26.80 15.36 4.91
N LEU A 328 27.94 14.67 4.87
CA LEU A 328 28.20 13.59 3.92
C LEU A 328 27.74 12.25 4.47
N GLY A 329 27.15 11.44 3.60
CA GLY A 329 26.77 10.06 3.91
C GLY A 329 27.97 9.12 3.81
N ARG A 330 27.86 7.92 4.41
CA ARG A 330 28.89 6.88 4.38
C ARG A 330 28.26 5.50 4.24
N CYS A 331 28.93 4.62 3.52
CA CYS A 331 28.60 3.20 3.47
C CYS A 331 29.88 2.38 3.35
N GLN A 332 29.80 1.05 3.55
CA GLN A 332 30.96 0.18 3.40
C GLN A 332 31.31 -0.05 1.94
N VAL A 333 30.32 -0.31 1.10
CA VAL A 333 30.50 -0.60 -0.32
C VAL A 333 29.46 0.14 -1.15
N PHE A 334 29.95 0.89 -2.13
CA PHE A 334 29.16 1.38 -3.25
C PHE A 334 29.54 0.59 -4.50
N GLU A 335 28.57 0.13 -5.26
CA GLU A 335 28.80 -0.62 -6.49
C GLU A 335 27.69 -0.36 -7.51
N GLU A 336 28.08 -0.17 -8.77
CA GLU A 336 27.14 -0.23 -9.89
C GLU A 336 27.12 -1.65 -10.42
N THR A 337 25.97 -2.31 -10.40
CA THR A 337 25.80 -3.69 -10.80
C THR A 337 24.72 -3.80 -11.86
N GLN A 338 24.92 -4.70 -12.81
CA GLN A 338 23.90 -5.01 -13.80
C GLN A 338 22.95 -6.08 -13.27
N ILE A 339 21.63 -5.78 -13.33
CA ILE A 339 20.57 -6.71 -13.00
C ILE A 339 19.69 -6.84 -14.24
N GLY A 340 19.65 -8.02 -14.84
CA GLY A 340 18.96 -8.21 -16.11
C GLY A 340 19.53 -7.29 -17.19
N GLY A 341 18.68 -6.53 -17.86
CA GLY A 341 19.09 -5.55 -18.88
C GLY A 341 19.38 -4.15 -18.34
N GLU A 342 19.34 -3.93 -17.04
CA GLU A 342 19.42 -2.62 -16.41
C GLU A 342 20.57 -2.53 -15.41
N ARG A 343 21.14 -1.34 -15.25
CA ARG A 343 22.19 -1.07 -14.27
C ARG A 343 21.58 -0.42 -13.03
N TYR A 344 22.04 -0.88 -11.87
CA TYR A 344 21.60 -0.40 -10.56
C TYR A 344 22.77 0.04 -9.70
N ASN A 345 22.55 1.12 -8.95
CA ASN A 345 23.51 1.63 -7.98
C ASN A 345 23.17 1.03 -6.61
N PHE A 346 24.12 0.32 -6.00
CA PHE A 346 23.96 -0.33 -4.70
C PHE A 346 24.78 0.37 -3.63
N PHE A 347 24.13 0.67 -2.52
CA PHE A 347 24.78 1.17 -1.30
C PHE A 347 24.55 0.15 -0.19
N THR A 348 25.58 -0.60 0.17
CA THR A 348 25.50 -1.69 1.16
C THR A 348 26.44 -1.45 2.33
N GLY A 349 26.18 -2.14 3.47
CA GLY A 349 26.93 -1.94 4.69
C GLY A 349 26.73 -0.55 5.28
N CYS A 350 25.51 -0.06 5.25
CA CYS A 350 25.19 1.28 5.72
C CYS A 350 25.18 1.34 7.25
N PRO A 351 25.84 2.34 7.88
CA PRO A 351 26.00 2.38 9.33
C PRO A 351 24.71 2.55 10.10
N LYS A 352 23.70 3.18 9.51
CA LYS A 352 22.41 3.41 10.17
C LYS A 352 21.34 2.38 9.83
N ALA A 353 21.52 1.60 8.78
CA ALA A 353 20.71 0.45 8.34
C ALA A 353 19.19 0.57 8.59
N LYS A 354 18.61 1.76 8.41
CA LYS A 354 17.19 2.05 8.66
C LYS A 354 16.31 1.91 7.43
N THR A 355 16.89 1.47 6.33
CA THR A 355 16.22 1.28 5.06
C THR A 355 16.67 0.00 4.40
N CYS A 356 15.84 -0.51 3.49
CA CYS A 356 16.18 -1.65 2.66
C CYS A 356 15.51 -1.50 1.30
N THR A 357 15.94 -2.31 0.34
CA THR A 357 15.37 -2.34 -1.00
C THR A 357 15.10 -3.77 -1.41
N ILE A 358 13.89 -4.04 -1.89
CA ILE A 358 13.51 -5.31 -2.47
C ILE A 358 13.57 -5.19 -3.99
N ILE A 359 14.37 -6.03 -4.63
CA ILE A 359 14.46 -6.10 -6.08
C ILE A 359 13.66 -7.29 -6.56
N LEU A 360 12.53 -7.00 -7.22
CA LEU A 360 11.64 -8.03 -7.77
C LEU A 360 12.05 -8.38 -9.19
N ARG A 361 12.07 -9.70 -9.46
CA ARG A 361 12.33 -10.25 -10.78
C ARG A 361 11.08 -10.98 -11.27
N GLY A 362 10.86 -10.99 -12.56
CA GLY A 362 9.72 -11.68 -13.16
C GLY A 362 9.62 -11.46 -14.66
N GLY A 363 8.83 -12.31 -15.35
CA GLY A 363 8.70 -12.30 -16.80
C GLY A 363 7.74 -11.25 -17.36
N ALA A 364 6.73 -10.86 -16.60
CA ALA A 364 5.70 -9.93 -17.05
C ALA A 364 5.54 -8.76 -16.07
N GLU A 365 5.34 -7.57 -16.61
CA GLU A 365 5.16 -6.35 -15.81
C GLU A 365 3.93 -6.45 -14.90
N GLN A 366 2.80 -6.91 -15.41
CA GLN A 366 1.57 -7.05 -14.64
C GLN A 366 1.75 -8.02 -13.46
N PHE A 367 2.50 -9.08 -13.66
CA PHE A 367 2.79 -10.05 -12.62
C PHE A 367 3.68 -9.46 -11.52
N MET A 368 4.70 -8.68 -11.90
CA MET A 368 5.55 -7.98 -10.94
C MET A 368 4.80 -6.90 -10.17
N GLU A 369 3.89 -6.17 -10.82
CA GLU A 369 3.03 -5.19 -10.16
C GLU A 369 2.11 -5.85 -9.11
N GLU A 370 1.54 -7.01 -9.42
CA GLU A 370 0.73 -7.76 -8.47
C GLU A 370 1.59 -8.31 -7.32
N THR A 371 2.79 -8.77 -7.61
CA THR A 371 3.75 -9.18 -6.58
C THR A 371 4.09 -8.02 -5.63
N GLU A 372 4.31 -6.83 -6.15
CA GLU A 372 4.56 -5.63 -5.35
C GLU A 372 3.38 -5.33 -4.43
N ARG A 373 2.16 -5.36 -4.93
CA ARG A 373 0.95 -5.15 -4.12
C ARG A 373 0.80 -6.22 -3.04
N SER A 374 1.08 -7.47 -3.38
CA SER A 374 1.03 -8.58 -2.42
C SER A 374 2.06 -8.42 -1.30
N LEU A 375 3.27 -8.00 -1.65
CA LEU A 375 4.32 -7.69 -0.67
C LEU A 375 3.95 -6.49 0.21
N HIS A 376 3.33 -5.47 -0.38
CA HIS A 376 2.84 -4.32 0.39
C HIS A 376 1.85 -4.75 1.47
N ASP A 377 0.88 -5.58 1.12
CA ASP A 377 -0.11 -6.11 2.06
C ASP A 377 0.56 -6.91 3.18
N ALA A 378 1.49 -7.79 2.83
CA ALA A 378 2.25 -8.58 3.81
C ALA A 378 3.10 -7.69 4.73
N ILE A 379 3.74 -6.67 4.20
CA ILE A 379 4.53 -5.69 4.97
C ILE A 379 3.64 -4.96 5.98
N MET A 380 2.46 -4.52 5.58
CA MET A 380 1.51 -3.86 6.47
C MET A 380 1.07 -4.78 7.62
N ILE A 381 0.81 -6.05 7.33
CA ILE A 381 0.42 -7.05 8.34
C ILE A 381 1.55 -7.29 9.32
N VAL A 382 2.78 -7.49 8.85
CA VAL A 382 3.95 -7.71 9.72
C VAL A 382 4.21 -6.49 10.58
N ARG A 383 4.14 -5.30 10.02
CA ARG A 383 4.26 -4.04 10.77
C ARG A 383 3.23 -3.96 11.90
N ARG A 384 1.99 -4.32 11.61
CA ARG A 384 0.90 -4.28 12.58
C ARG A 384 1.11 -5.33 13.69
N ALA A 385 1.57 -6.51 13.34
CA ALA A 385 1.88 -7.57 14.30
C ALA A 385 3.02 -7.16 15.25
N ILE A 386 4.04 -6.47 14.75
CA ILE A 386 5.12 -5.94 15.60
C ILE A 386 4.59 -4.91 16.61
N LYS A 387 3.69 -4.04 16.19
CA LYS A 387 3.14 -3.00 17.07
C LYS A 387 2.19 -3.54 18.13
N ASN A 388 1.40 -4.55 17.83
CA ASN A 388 0.28 -4.99 18.67
C ASN A 388 0.46 -6.35 19.35
N ASP A 389 1.30 -7.23 18.86
CA ASP A 389 1.67 -8.55 19.40
C ASP A 389 0.53 -9.57 19.59
N SER A 390 -0.70 -9.20 19.31
CA SER A 390 -1.87 -10.07 19.51
C SER A 390 -2.29 -10.72 18.21
N VAL A 391 -2.54 -12.02 18.24
CA VAL A 391 -2.96 -12.80 17.08
C VAL A 391 -4.23 -13.58 17.36
N VAL A 392 -4.96 -13.86 16.30
CA VAL A 392 -6.14 -14.74 16.28
C VAL A 392 -5.99 -15.75 15.15
N ALA A 393 -6.74 -16.84 15.23
CA ALA A 393 -6.78 -17.82 14.16
C ALA A 393 -7.57 -17.27 12.96
N GLY A 394 -7.08 -17.50 11.75
CA GLY A 394 -7.73 -17.15 10.50
C GLY A 394 -8.60 -18.28 9.94
N GLY A 395 -8.94 -18.18 8.67
CA GLY A 395 -9.78 -19.18 8.00
C GLY A 395 -11.25 -19.17 8.45
N GLY A 396 -11.73 -18.04 8.94
CA GLY A 396 -13.09 -17.89 9.44
C GLY A 396 -13.29 -18.33 10.91
N ALA A 397 -12.23 -18.75 11.59
CA ALA A 397 -12.31 -19.22 12.98
C ALA A 397 -12.78 -18.13 13.93
N ILE A 398 -12.21 -16.93 13.85
CA ILE A 398 -12.60 -15.82 14.72
C ILE A 398 -14.04 -15.36 14.44
N GLU A 399 -14.44 -15.32 13.19
CA GLU A 399 -15.79 -14.93 12.80
C GLU A 399 -16.84 -15.92 13.34
N MET A 400 -16.57 -17.21 13.29
CA MET A 400 -17.45 -18.24 13.85
C MET A 400 -17.54 -18.13 15.37
N GLU A 401 -16.45 -17.88 16.06
CA GLU A 401 -16.45 -17.70 17.51
C GLU A 401 -17.24 -16.45 17.92
N LEU A 402 -17.06 -15.35 17.20
CA LEU A 402 -17.84 -14.13 17.44
C LEU A 402 -19.32 -14.33 17.14
N SER A 403 -19.65 -15.07 16.08
CA SER A 403 -21.03 -15.42 15.75
C SER A 403 -21.70 -16.21 16.88
N LYS A 404 -21.03 -17.22 17.40
CA LYS A 404 -21.49 -17.99 18.57
C LYS A 404 -21.72 -17.08 19.78
N TYR A 405 -20.71 -16.28 20.13
CA TYR A 405 -20.76 -15.38 21.27
C TYR A 405 -21.92 -14.40 21.18
N LEU A 406 -22.13 -13.77 20.03
CA LEU A 406 -23.21 -12.82 19.82
C LEU A 406 -24.58 -13.48 19.80
N ARG A 407 -24.70 -14.69 19.27
CA ARG A 407 -25.96 -15.45 19.34
C ARG A 407 -26.34 -15.80 20.78
N ASP A 408 -25.40 -16.25 21.57
CA ASP A 408 -25.63 -16.54 22.98
C ASP A 408 -26.02 -15.28 23.75
N TYR A 409 -25.35 -14.16 23.49
CA TYR A 409 -25.73 -12.86 24.04
C TYR A 409 -27.12 -12.41 23.61
N SER A 410 -27.48 -12.59 22.35
CA SER A 410 -28.78 -12.17 21.82
C SER A 410 -29.96 -12.86 22.54
N ARG A 411 -29.76 -14.09 22.98
CA ARG A 411 -30.78 -14.85 23.73
C ARG A 411 -31.03 -14.31 25.14
N THR A 412 -30.10 -13.51 25.66
CA THR A 412 -30.20 -12.96 27.03
C THR A 412 -30.88 -11.60 27.08
N ILE A 413 -31.11 -10.97 25.94
CA ILE A 413 -31.72 -9.63 25.84
C ILE A 413 -33.12 -9.70 25.24
N PRO A 414 -34.06 -8.85 25.70
CA PRO A 414 -35.41 -8.83 25.16
C PRO A 414 -35.58 -7.91 23.97
N GLY A 415 -36.65 -8.11 23.21
CA GLY A 415 -37.14 -7.18 22.20
C GLY A 415 -36.45 -7.30 20.84
N LYS A 416 -36.58 -6.24 20.06
CA LYS A 416 -36.06 -6.18 18.67
C LYS A 416 -34.58 -6.27 18.55
N GLN A 417 -33.83 -5.84 19.57
CA GLN A 417 -32.38 -5.93 19.58
C GLN A 417 -31.89 -7.39 19.54
N GLN A 418 -32.62 -8.31 20.14
CA GLN A 418 -32.32 -9.74 20.04
C GLN A 418 -32.23 -10.19 18.58
N LEU A 419 -33.21 -9.81 17.77
CA LEU A 419 -33.27 -10.17 16.35
C LEU A 419 -32.13 -9.52 15.56
N LEU A 420 -31.83 -8.27 15.84
CA LEU A 420 -30.81 -7.50 15.13
C LEU A 420 -29.40 -7.97 15.46
N ILE A 421 -29.10 -8.27 16.71
CA ILE A 421 -27.80 -8.84 17.11
C ILE A 421 -27.67 -10.25 16.56
N GLY A 422 -28.75 -11.03 16.52
CA GLY A 422 -28.78 -12.32 15.84
C GLY A 422 -28.50 -12.21 14.34
N ALA A 423 -29.01 -11.19 13.67
CA ALA A 423 -28.76 -10.90 12.27
C ALA A 423 -27.27 -10.53 12.05
N TYR A 424 -26.70 -9.72 12.92
CA TYR A 424 -25.27 -9.38 12.91
C TYR A 424 -24.41 -10.65 13.05
N ALA A 425 -24.71 -11.50 14.01
CA ALA A 425 -24.01 -12.75 14.23
C ALA A 425 -24.08 -13.67 12.99
N LYS A 426 -25.24 -13.75 12.36
CA LYS A 426 -25.41 -14.54 11.14
C LYS A 426 -24.59 -13.96 9.97
N ALA A 427 -24.48 -12.65 9.88
CA ALA A 427 -23.69 -11.99 8.84
C ALA A 427 -22.21 -12.32 8.94
N LEU A 428 -21.66 -12.52 10.13
CA LEU A 428 -20.26 -12.90 10.32
C LEU A 428 -19.90 -14.24 9.67
N GLU A 429 -20.87 -15.13 9.47
CA GLU A 429 -20.62 -16.42 8.83
C GLU A 429 -20.34 -16.32 7.33
N ILE A 430 -20.49 -15.14 6.72
CA ILE A 430 -20.18 -14.96 5.29
C ILE A 430 -18.70 -15.23 4.99
N ILE A 431 -17.81 -14.96 5.92
CA ILE A 431 -16.38 -15.17 5.70
C ILE A 431 -16.05 -16.66 5.54
N PRO A 432 -16.35 -17.55 6.49
CA PRO A 432 -16.10 -18.98 6.28
C PRO A 432 -16.94 -19.55 5.12
N ARG A 433 -18.18 -19.08 4.92
CA ARG A 433 -19.01 -19.50 3.79
C ARG A 433 -18.35 -19.18 2.44
N GLN A 434 -17.85 -17.96 2.29
CA GLN A 434 -17.22 -17.55 1.04
C GLN A 434 -15.89 -18.26 0.80
N LEU A 435 -15.13 -18.52 1.86
CA LEU A 435 -13.91 -19.33 1.76
C LEU A 435 -14.22 -20.73 1.22
N CYS A 436 -15.29 -21.35 1.69
CA CYS A 436 -15.75 -22.66 1.20
C CYS A 436 -16.21 -22.60 -0.26
N ASP A 437 -17.02 -21.60 -0.61
CA ASP A 437 -17.52 -21.42 -1.97
C ASP A 437 -16.37 -21.22 -2.97
N ASN A 438 -15.38 -20.41 -2.63
CA ASN A 438 -14.21 -20.16 -3.49
C ASN A 438 -13.32 -21.39 -3.64
N ALA A 439 -13.29 -22.26 -2.64
CA ALA A 439 -12.53 -23.51 -2.70
C ALA A 439 -13.29 -24.67 -3.35
N GLY A 440 -14.57 -24.46 -3.67
CA GLY A 440 -15.42 -25.49 -4.26
C GLY A 440 -15.99 -26.50 -3.25
N PHE A 441 -16.02 -26.16 -1.96
CA PHE A 441 -16.53 -27.03 -0.91
C PHE A 441 -18.03 -26.83 -0.68
N ASP A 442 -18.66 -27.82 -0.04
CA ASP A 442 -20.03 -27.69 0.44
C ASP A 442 -20.05 -26.78 1.68
N ALA A 443 -20.32 -25.49 1.45
CA ALA A 443 -20.32 -24.47 2.49
C ALA A 443 -21.32 -24.76 3.62
N THR A 444 -22.51 -25.24 3.30
CA THR A 444 -23.53 -25.55 4.29
C THR A 444 -23.10 -26.64 5.25
N ASN A 445 -22.51 -27.71 4.74
CA ASN A 445 -22.00 -28.81 5.54
C ASN A 445 -20.86 -28.35 6.47
N ILE A 446 -19.90 -27.63 5.92
CA ILE A 446 -18.74 -27.13 6.69
C ILE A 446 -19.18 -26.12 7.75
N LEU A 447 -20.11 -25.23 7.45
CA LEU A 447 -20.64 -24.28 8.43
C LEU A 447 -21.36 -24.99 9.59
N ASN A 448 -22.12 -26.04 9.30
CA ASN A 448 -22.78 -26.83 10.33
C ASN A 448 -21.77 -27.52 11.24
N LYS A 449 -20.69 -28.06 10.68
CA LYS A 449 -19.59 -28.64 11.47
C LYS A 449 -18.88 -27.59 12.33
N LEU A 450 -18.65 -26.40 11.79
CA LEU A 450 -18.03 -25.29 12.52
C LEU A 450 -18.93 -24.82 13.69
N ARG A 451 -20.22 -24.67 13.45
CA ARG A 451 -21.18 -24.30 14.51
C ARG A 451 -21.17 -25.31 15.65
N ALA A 452 -21.23 -26.60 15.31
CA ALA A 452 -21.17 -27.67 16.30
C ALA A 452 -19.86 -27.65 17.08
N ARG A 453 -18.73 -27.47 16.40
CA ARG A 453 -17.42 -27.48 17.05
C ARG A 453 -17.20 -26.28 17.95
N HIS A 454 -17.60 -25.09 17.54
CA HIS A 454 -17.54 -23.90 18.39
C HIS A 454 -18.45 -24.02 19.60
N ALA A 455 -19.60 -24.65 19.46
CA ALA A 455 -20.51 -24.94 20.59
C ALA A 455 -19.89 -25.87 21.62
N GLN A 456 -18.98 -26.75 21.21
CA GLN A 456 -18.24 -27.66 22.08
C GLN A 456 -16.93 -27.07 22.65
N GLY A 457 -16.67 -25.78 22.44
CA GLY A 457 -15.48 -25.08 22.94
C GLY A 457 -14.30 -25.05 21.98
N GLY A 458 -14.44 -25.47 20.73
CA GLY A 458 -13.40 -25.38 19.71
C GLY A 458 -13.22 -23.97 19.18
N MET A 459 -12.66 -23.08 19.96
CA MET A 459 -12.56 -21.65 19.72
C MET A 459 -11.81 -21.26 18.44
N TRP A 460 -10.82 -22.04 18.04
CA TRP A 460 -9.95 -21.71 16.90
C TRP A 460 -10.22 -22.58 15.65
N TYR A 461 -11.33 -23.31 15.62
CA TYR A 461 -11.68 -24.11 14.47
C TYR A 461 -12.18 -23.23 13.32
N GLY A 462 -11.61 -23.41 12.15
CA GLY A 462 -11.97 -22.72 10.91
C GLY A 462 -11.91 -23.68 9.72
N VAL A 463 -12.01 -23.12 8.52
CA VAL A 463 -11.98 -23.88 7.28
C VAL A 463 -10.56 -24.37 7.01
N ASP A 464 -10.42 -25.68 6.75
CA ASP A 464 -9.18 -26.30 6.27
C ASP A 464 -9.28 -26.59 4.78
N ILE A 465 -8.50 -25.87 4.00
CA ILE A 465 -8.51 -25.97 2.54
C ILE A 465 -7.86 -27.27 2.06
N ASN A 466 -6.89 -27.78 2.79
CA ASN A 466 -6.13 -28.97 2.38
C ASN A 466 -6.93 -30.26 2.53
N THR A 467 -7.76 -30.35 3.57
CA THR A 467 -8.55 -31.56 3.87
C THR A 467 -10.03 -31.46 3.48
N GLU A 468 -10.47 -30.31 2.96
CA GLU A 468 -11.87 -30.02 2.65
C GLU A 468 -12.80 -30.17 3.86
N ASP A 469 -12.31 -29.84 5.06
CA ASP A 469 -13.00 -30.01 6.32
C ASP A 469 -12.66 -28.83 7.26
N ILE A 470 -12.94 -29.02 8.53
CA ILE A 470 -12.58 -28.07 9.59
C ILE A 470 -11.33 -28.51 10.31
N ALA A 471 -10.55 -27.57 10.81
CA ALA A 471 -9.34 -27.83 11.60
C ALA A 471 -9.11 -26.70 12.61
N ASP A 472 -8.32 -26.99 13.65
CA ASP A 472 -7.83 -25.97 14.55
C ASP A 472 -6.78 -25.14 13.82
N ASN A 473 -7.20 -23.97 13.34
CA ASN A 473 -6.35 -23.10 12.56
C ASN A 473 -5.27 -22.40 13.38
N PHE A 474 -5.41 -22.35 14.68
CA PHE A 474 -4.33 -21.84 15.55
C PHE A 474 -3.14 -22.80 15.58
N GLU A 475 -3.39 -24.09 15.75
CA GLU A 475 -2.37 -25.13 15.68
C GLU A 475 -1.82 -25.35 14.25
N ALA A 476 -2.65 -25.10 13.24
CA ALA A 476 -2.24 -25.17 11.83
C ALA A 476 -1.44 -23.94 11.38
N PHE A 477 -1.16 -22.98 12.26
CA PHE A 477 -0.42 -21.75 11.99
C PHE A 477 -1.09 -20.79 10.99
N VAL A 478 -2.40 -20.85 10.87
CA VAL A 478 -3.16 -19.85 10.12
C VAL A 478 -3.47 -18.70 11.08
N TRP A 479 -2.51 -17.78 11.20
CA TRP A 479 -2.56 -16.68 12.17
C TRP A 479 -2.74 -15.34 11.48
N GLU A 480 -3.52 -14.48 12.11
CA GLU A 480 -3.74 -13.10 11.66
C GLU A 480 -3.59 -12.15 12.86
N PRO A 481 -3.04 -10.94 12.64
CA PRO A 481 -3.05 -9.93 13.70
C PRO A 481 -4.48 -9.61 14.12
N ALA A 482 -4.71 -9.57 15.43
CA ALA A 482 -6.04 -9.28 15.99
C ALA A 482 -6.57 -7.92 15.50
N MET A 483 -5.68 -6.96 15.31
CA MET A 483 -6.02 -5.60 14.89
C MET A 483 -6.62 -5.55 13.49
N VAL A 484 -6.21 -6.44 12.58
CA VAL A 484 -6.81 -6.56 11.24
C VAL A 484 -8.30 -6.89 11.36
N ARG A 485 -8.64 -7.85 12.21
CA ARG A 485 -10.03 -8.26 12.42
C ARG A 485 -10.86 -7.19 13.14
N ILE A 486 -10.28 -6.56 14.15
CA ILE A 486 -10.94 -5.46 14.86
C ILE A 486 -11.26 -4.30 13.90
N ASN A 487 -10.30 -3.89 13.12
CA ASN A 487 -10.50 -2.80 12.15
C ASN A 487 -11.49 -3.19 11.05
N ALA A 488 -11.44 -4.43 10.57
CA ALA A 488 -12.37 -4.92 9.56
C ALA A 488 -13.82 -4.90 10.07
N LEU A 489 -14.08 -5.39 11.27
CA LEU A 489 -15.40 -5.37 11.88
C LEU A 489 -15.90 -3.94 12.13
N THR A 490 -15.06 -3.10 12.68
CA THR A 490 -15.38 -1.70 12.96
C THR A 490 -15.71 -0.95 11.67
N ALA A 491 -14.86 -1.07 10.66
CA ALA A 491 -15.07 -0.41 9.37
C ALA A 491 -16.33 -0.91 8.65
N ALA A 492 -16.58 -2.22 8.65
CA ALA A 492 -17.75 -2.81 8.03
C ALA A 492 -19.05 -2.37 8.74
N SER A 493 -19.05 -2.36 10.06
CA SER A 493 -20.19 -1.90 10.86
C SER A 493 -20.46 -0.40 10.67
N GLU A 494 -19.44 0.42 10.64
CA GLU A 494 -19.56 1.86 10.36
C GLU A 494 -20.16 2.12 8.97
N ALA A 495 -19.67 1.40 7.96
CA ALA A 495 -20.21 1.48 6.61
C ALA A 495 -21.70 1.11 6.55
N ALA A 496 -22.07 0.00 7.18
CA ALA A 496 -23.45 -0.43 7.23
C ALA A 496 -24.34 0.58 7.97
N CYS A 497 -23.88 1.11 9.09
CA CYS A 497 -24.62 2.13 9.85
C CYS A 497 -24.81 3.43 9.07
N LEU A 498 -23.79 3.89 8.37
CA LEU A 498 -23.87 5.08 7.53
C LEU A 498 -24.88 4.91 6.40
N ILE A 499 -24.87 3.77 5.73
CA ILE A 499 -25.78 3.49 4.62
C ILE A 499 -27.23 3.37 5.11
N VAL A 500 -27.45 2.72 6.25
CA VAL A 500 -28.79 2.59 6.86
C VAL A 500 -29.32 3.94 7.35
N SER A 501 -28.46 4.88 7.70
CA SER A 501 -28.89 6.21 8.17
C SER A 501 -29.38 7.14 7.06
N VAL A 502 -29.18 6.80 5.79
CA VAL A 502 -29.52 7.64 4.64
C VAL A 502 -30.91 7.31 4.12
N ASP A 503 -31.83 8.26 4.17
CA ASP A 503 -33.19 8.12 3.67
C ASP A 503 -33.44 8.85 2.34
N GLU A 504 -32.54 9.73 1.94
CA GLU A 504 -32.68 10.52 0.72
C GLU A 504 -31.31 10.86 0.12
N THR A 505 -31.22 10.79 -1.19
CA THR A 505 -30.03 11.22 -1.93
C THR A 505 -30.33 12.53 -2.65
N ILE A 506 -29.60 13.57 -2.30
CA ILE A 506 -29.69 14.90 -2.90
C ILE A 506 -28.50 15.09 -3.82
N LYS A 507 -28.76 15.24 -5.12
CA LYS A 507 -27.73 15.59 -6.08
C LYS A 507 -27.57 17.10 -6.16
N ASN A 508 -26.38 17.59 -5.83
CA ASN A 508 -26.03 18.97 -6.09
C ASN A 508 -25.39 19.06 -7.48
N PRO A 509 -26.09 19.65 -8.48
CA PRO A 509 -25.50 19.82 -9.81
C PRO A 509 -24.26 20.71 -9.66
N ARG A 510 -23.14 20.27 -10.25
CA ARG A 510 -21.98 21.14 -10.37
C ARG A 510 -22.48 22.44 -10.99
N SER A 511 -22.23 23.58 -10.31
CA SER A 511 -22.34 24.85 -10.96
C SER A 511 -21.36 24.79 -12.14
N THR A 512 -21.87 24.56 -13.33
CA THR A 512 -21.17 24.96 -14.52
C THR A 512 -21.01 26.45 -14.36
N VAL A 513 -19.81 26.88 -14.02
CA VAL A 513 -19.40 28.23 -14.40
C VAL A 513 -19.44 28.15 -15.92
N ASP A 514 -20.57 28.54 -16.48
CA ASP A 514 -20.62 28.88 -17.86
C ASP A 514 -19.50 29.90 -18.02
N ALA A 515 -18.44 29.48 -18.72
CA ALA A 515 -17.58 30.43 -19.36
C ALA A 515 -18.54 31.20 -20.25
N SER A 516 -19.00 32.35 -19.75
CA SER A 516 -19.80 33.26 -20.56
C SER A 516 -19.05 33.40 -21.84
N PRO A 517 -19.63 33.04 -23.00
CA PRO A 517 -18.97 33.33 -24.22
C PRO A 517 -18.69 34.83 -24.17
N ALA A 518 -17.43 35.19 -24.27
CA ALA A 518 -17.03 36.57 -24.33
C ALA A 518 -17.96 37.22 -25.34
N ALA A 519 -18.83 38.09 -24.85
CA ALA A 519 -19.76 38.81 -25.69
C ALA A 519 -18.93 39.51 -26.73
N GLY A 520 -19.02 39.03 -27.95
CA GLY A 520 -18.37 39.66 -29.07
C GLY A 520 -18.87 41.09 -29.10
N ARG A 521 -18.03 42.03 -28.75
CA ARG A 521 -18.29 43.43 -28.99
C ARG A 521 -18.34 43.61 -30.49
N GLY A 522 -19.52 43.52 -31.02
CA GLY A 522 -19.83 44.03 -32.34
C GLY A 522 -19.64 45.55 -32.33
N ARG A 523 -18.51 46.03 -32.81
CA ARG A 523 -18.33 47.42 -33.16
C ARG A 523 -19.17 47.66 -34.42
N GLY A 524 -20.39 48.09 -34.20
CA GLY A 524 -21.16 48.77 -35.25
C GLY A 524 -20.52 50.13 -35.53
N ARG A 525 -19.80 50.26 -36.61
CA ARG A 525 -19.48 51.57 -37.19
C ARG A 525 -20.73 52.11 -37.85
N GLY A 526 -21.42 52.97 -37.17
CA GLY A 526 -22.37 53.89 -37.81
C GLY A 526 -21.61 54.91 -38.65
N ARG A 527 -21.76 54.87 -39.96
CA ARG A 527 -21.46 56.00 -40.82
C ARG A 527 -22.62 56.98 -40.73
N LEU A 528 -22.31 58.19 -40.29
CA LEU A 528 -23.14 59.37 -40.49
C LEU A 528 -22.82 59.97 -41.86
N HIS A 529 -23.87 60.24 -42.64
CA HIS A 529 -23.96 61.36 -43.56
C HIS A 529 -24.77 62.42 -42.93
#